data_891604e16c46ad99f497400eac31e98d
#
_entry.id   891604e16c46ad99f497400eac31e98d
#
_cell.length_a   1.000
_cell.length_b   1.000
_cell.length_c   1.000
_cell.angle_alpha   90.00
_cell.angle_beta   90.00
_cell.angle_gamma   90.00
#
_symmetry.space_group_name_H-M   'P 1'
#
loop_
_entity.id
_entity.type
_entity.pdbx_description
1 polymer ?
#
loop_
_entity_poly.entity_id
_entity_poly.type
_entity_poly.pdbx_seq_one_letter_code
_entity_poly.pdbx_strand_id
1 'polypeptide(L)'
;MANQSLVKSGTHMDNRAISEMRNLGPVCEEVLSAAGIETAEQVIQLGIEEVFERMVAVRVARGERNIIHAAFLYALYGAVEDCAWQDVPESKKTEFKAIAARLRRKYA
;
A
#
# COMPACT_ATOMS: atom_id res chain seq x y z
N MET A 1 -26.19 2.27 -17.53
CA MET A 1 -25.98 2.36 -17.22
C MET A 1 -25.32 2.73 -17.06
N ALA A 2 -25.23 2.58 -17.21
CA ALA A 2 -24.77 2.76 -16.89
C ALA A 2 -23.99 2.94 -16.81
N ASN A 3 -24.00 2.83 -16.82
CA ASN A 3 -23.44 2.89 -16.64
C ASN A 3 -22.66 2.99 -16.63
N GLN A 4 -22.63 2.95 -16.68
CA GLN A 4 -22.05 2.91 -16.53
C GLN A 4 -21.21 3.16 -16.60
N SER A 5 -21.24 3.25 -16.78
CA SER A 5 -20.57 3.36 -16.67
C SER A 5 -19.86 3.62 -16.71
N LEU A 6 -19.80 3.63 -16.74
CA LEU A 6 -19.16 3.72 -16.58
C LEU A 6 -18.34 3.80 -16.70
N VAL A 7 -18.24 3.81 -16.84
CA VAL A 7 -17.56 3.67 -16.70
C VAL A 7 -16.76 3.74 -17.10
N LYS A 8 -16.69 3.86 -17.28
CA LYS A 8 -16.03 3.70 -17.36
C LYS A 8 -15.37 3.80 -17.44
N SER A 9 -15.33 3.99 -17.66
CA SER A 9 -14.76 3.76 -17.41
C SER A 9 -14.47 3.59 -17.24
N GLY A 10 -14.54 3.90 -17.16
CA GLY A 10 -14.29 3.28 -16.64
C GLY A 10 -13.98 3.08 -16.27
N THR A 11 -14.61 3.63 -16.45
CA THR A 11 -14.18 3.05 -15.64
C THR A 11 -13.19 2.09 -15.50
N HIS A 12 -12.17 2.27 -15.05
CA HIS A 12 -11.02 1.38 -15.07
C HIS A 12 -10.73 0.81 -13.70
N MET A 13 -11.41 -0.27 -13.40
CA MET A 13 -11.06 -1.00 -12.18
C MET A 13 -9.79 -1.80 -12.41
N ASP A 14 -8.78 -1.60 -11.56
CA ASP A 14 -7.53 -2.34 -11.64
C ASP A 14 -7.69 -3.64 -10.85
N ASN A 15 -8.02 -4.70 -11.56
CA ASN A 15 -8.31 -6.01 -10.94
C ASN A 15 -7.07 -6.88 -10.75
N ARG A 16 -5.88 -6.32 -10.94
CA ARG A 16 -4.66 -7.09 -10.71
C ARG A 16 -4.59 -7.55 -9.25
N ALA A 17 -4.02 -8.73 -9.03
CA ALA A 17 -3.67 -9.18 -7.71
C ALA A 17 -2.56 -8.29 -7.14
N ILE A 18 -2.47 -8.20 -5.82
CA ILE A 18 -1.46 -7.40 -5.15
C ILE A 18 -0.04 -7.80 -5.63
N SER A 19 0.22 -9.11 -5.74
CA SER A 19 1.54 -9.60 -6.11
C SER A 19 1.94 -9.25 -7.54
N GLU A 20 0.98 -8.80 -8.37
CA GLU A 20 1.25 -8.34 -9.73
C GLU A 20 1.65 -6.86 -9.78
N MET A 21 1.48 -6.14 -8.69
CA MET A 21 1.89 -4.74 -8.62
C MET A 21 3.41 -4.65 -8.45
N ARG A 22 4.00 -3.64 -9.08
CA ARG A 22 5.44 -3.41 -8.98
C ARG A 22 5.87 -3.27 -7.52
N ASN A 23 7.01 -3.85 -7.17
CA ASN A 23 7.61 -3.83 -5.83
C ASN A 23 6.88 -4.67 -4.78
N LEU A 24 5.73 -5.24 -5.10
CA LEU A 24 4.97 -6.04 -4.15
C LEU A 24 5.03 -7.51 -4.58
N GLY A 25 5.12 -8.38 -3.60
CA GLY A 25 5.23 -9.82 -3.86
C GLY A 25 4.24 -10.61 -3.03
N PRO A 26 4.39 -11.96 -3.03
CA PRO A 26 3.44 -12.83 -2.32
C PRO A 26 3.34 -12.57 -0.82
N VAL A 27 4.44 -12.14 -0.18
CA VAL A 27 4.42 -11.85 1.27
C VAL A 27 3.55 -10.63 1.55
N CYS A 28 3.70 -9.55 0.77
CA CYS A 28 2.84 -8.37 0.90
C CYS A 28 1.39 -8.72 0.60
N GLU A 29 1.17 -9.53 -0.43
CA GLU A 29 -0.17 -9.94 -0.81
C GLU A 29 -0.87 -10.67 0.33
N GLU A 30 -0.17 -11.56 1.01
CA GLU A 30 -0.73 -12.33 2.12
C GLU A 30 -1.12 -11.41 3.28
N VAL A 31 -0.23 -10.49 3.65
CA VAL A 31 -0.49 -9.56 4.76
C VAL A 31 -1.65 -8.63 4.43
N LEU A 32 -1.70 -8.11 3.20
CA LEU A 32 -2.76 -7.21 2.78
C LEU A 32 -4.10 -7.96 2.67
N SER A 33 -4.09 -9.21 2.21
CA SER A 33 -5.29 -10.03 2.19
C SER A 33 -5.85 -10.20 3.60
N ALA A 34 -4.99 -10.43 4.59
CA ALA A 34 -5.40 -10.52 6.00
C ALA A 34 -6.02 -9.21 6.49
N ALA A 35 -5.67 -8.08 5.88
CA ALA A 35 -6.24 -6.78 6.20
C ALA A 35 -7.48 -6.44 5.36
N GLY A 36 -7.95 -7.38 4.52
CA GLY A 36 -9.11 -7.18 3.67
C GLY A 36 -8.80 -6.45 2.37
N ILE A 37 -7.53 -6.36 1.99
CA ILE A 37 -7.09 -5.65 0.78
C ILE A 37 -6.56 -6.70 -0.21
N GLU A 38 -7.27 -6.92 -1.32
CA GLU A 38 -6.99 -8.04 -2.20
C GLU A 38 -6.66 -7.65 -3.63
N THR A 39 -6.91 -6.41 -4.04
CA THR A 39 -6.68 -5.99 -5.42
C THR A 39 -5.93 -4.67 -5.48
N ALA A 40 -5.28 -4.44 -6.63
CA ALA A 40 -4.62 -3.16 -6.89
C ALA A 40 -5.60 -2.00 -6.76
N GLU A 41 -6.84 -2.17 -7.21
CA GLU A 41 -7.85 -1.13 -7.11
C GLU A 41 -8.07 -0.70 -5.66
N GLN A 42 -8.14 -1.67 -4.75
CA GLN A 42 -8.34 -1.37 -3.32
C GLN A 42 -7.15 -0.58 -2.76
N VAL A 43 -5.93 -0.94 -3.17
CA VAL A 43 -4.73 -0.19 -2.76
C VAL A 43 -4.81 1.26 -3.23
N ILE A 44 -5.19 1.46 -4.50
CA ILE A 44 -5.28 2.79 -5.09
C ILE A 44 -6.36 3.61 -4.41
N GLN A 45 -7.51 3.03 -4.15
CA GLN A 45 -8.64 3.74 -3.53
C GLN A 45 -8.38 4.12 -2.08
N LEU A 46 -7.75 3.23 -1.32
CA LEU A 46 -7.46 3.49 0.09
C LEU A 46 -6.33 4.51 0.27
N GLY A 47 -5.37 4.48 -0.65
CA GLY A 47 -4.19 5.32 -0.55
C GLY A 47 -3.08 4.66 0.26
N ILE A 48 -1.87 5.12 0.00
CA ILE A 48 -0.65 4.48 0.51
C ILE A 48 -0.59 4.48 2.03
N GLU A 49 -0.93 5.60 2.65
CA GLU A 49 -0.84 5.72 4.11
C GLU A 49 -1.79 4.76 4.81
N GLU A 50 -3.04 4.69 4.35
CA GLU A 50 -4.04 3.81 4.95
C GLU A 50 -3.66 2.34 4.74
N VAL A 51 -3.21 1.98 3.53
CA VAL A 51 -2.78 0.62 3.23
C VAL A 51 -1.62 0.22 4.14
N PHE A 52 -0.65 1.12 4.30
CA PHE A 52 0.51 0.85 5.16
C PHE A 52 0.08 0.65 6.61
N GLU A 53 -0.79 1.51 7.10
CA GLU A 53 -1.25 1.41 8.49
C GLU A 53 -1.97 0.10 8.75
N ARG A 54 -2.82 -0.35 7.83
CA ARG A 54 -3.52 -1.63 7.96
C ARG A 54 -2.56 -2.81 7.92
N MET A 55 -1.54 -2.73 7.07
CA MET A 55 -0.51 -3.76 7.01
C MET A 55 0.25 -3.86 8.33
N VAL A 56 0.63 -2.71 8.90
CA VAL A 56 1.30 -2.66 10.20
C VAL A 56 0.42 -3.28 11.28
N ALA A 57 -0.86 -2.92 11.29
CA ALA A 57 -1.79 -3.44 12.30
C ALA A 57 -1.86 -4.97 12.28
N VAL A 58 -1.92 -5.56 11.09
CA VAL A 58 -1.94 -7.03 10.94
C VAL A 58 -0.66 -7.63 11.52
N ARG A 59 0.48 -7.07 11.16
CA ARG A 59 1.77 -7.63 11.58
C ARG A 59 2.01 -7.48 13.08
N VAL A 60 1.61 -6.32 13.65
CA VAL A 60 1.70 -6.11 15.08
C VAL A 60 0.80 -7.11 15.83
N ALA A 61 -0.41 -7.34 15.31
CA ALA A 61 -1.33 -8.30 15.90
C ALA A 61 -0.77 -9.74 15.86
N ARG A 62 0.13 -10.02 14.92
CA ARG A 62 0.82 -11.30 14.81
C ARG A 62 2.04 -11.40 15.73
N GLY A 63 2.34 -10.34 16.50
CA GLY A 63 3.49 -10.32 17.42
C GLY A 63 4.81 -9.94 16.75
N GLU A 64 4.79 -9.46 15.51
CA GLU A 64 6.02 -9.06 14.82
C GLU A 64 6.54 -7.73 15.36
N ARG A 65 7.85 -7.56 15.34
CA ARG A 65 8.52 -6.36 15.85
C ARG A 65 9.45 -5.79 14.79
N ASN A 66 9.78 -4.51 14.94
CA ASN A 66 10.73 -3.81 14.07
C ASN A 66 10.30 -3.85 12.61
N ILE A 67 9.01 -3.69 12.36
CA ILE A 67 8.43 -3.83 11.02
C ILE A 67 8.02 -2.51 10.40
N ILE A 68 8.16 -1.39 11.11
CA ILE A 68 7.66 -0.10 10.63
C ILE A 68 8.83 0.69 10.03
N HIS A 69 8.99 0.55 8.72
CA HIS A 69 10.08 1.17 7.95
C HIS A 69 9.52 1.96 6.78
N ALA A 70 10.06 3.13 6.52
CA ALA A 70 9.65 3.96 5.39
C ALA A 70 9.83 3.23 4.05
N ALA A 71 10.73 2.25 4.00
CA ALA A 71 10.96 1.49 2.77
C ALA A 71 9.69 0.82 2.24
N PHE A 72 8.79 0.38 3.13
CA PHE A 72 7.52 -0.20 2.70
C PHE A 72 6.62 0.86 2.05
N LEU A 73 6.65 2.08 2.56
CA LEU A 73 5.91 3.19 1.94
C LEU A 73 6.48 3.52 0.57
N TYR A 74 7.80 3.46 0.42
CA TYR A 74 8.44 3.65 -0.89
C TYR A 74 7.99 2.56 -1.87
N ALA A 75 7.92 1.33 -1.42
CA ALA A 75 7.46 0.21 -2.26
C ALA A 75 6.00 0.39 -2.68
N LEU A 76 5.14 0.82 -1.75
CA LEU A 76 3.73 1.06 -2.05
C LEU A 76 3.57 2.23 -3.03
N TYR A 77 4.33 3.29 -2.85
CA TYR A 77 4.33 4.41 -3.79
C TYR A 77 4.70 3.94 -5.19
N GLY A 78 5.79 3.16 -5.28
CA GLY A 78 6.22 2.62 -6.58
C GLY A 78 5.20 1.69 -7.19
N ALA A 79 4.47 0.94 -6.37
CA ALA A 79 3.42 0.05 -6.86
C ALA A 79 2.26 0.85 -7.48
N VAL A 80 1.86 1.94 -6.85
CA VAL A 80 0.76 2.79 -7.32
C VAL A 80 1.18 3.63 -8.53
N GLU A 81 2.39 4.21 -8.47
CA GLU A 81 2.89 5.10 -9.54
C GLU A 81 3.64 4.34 -10.64
N ASP A 82 3.78 3.04 -10.51
CA ASP A 82 4.50 2.17 -11.45
C ASP A 82 5.94 2.63 -11.67
N CYS A 83 6.66 2.86 -10.57
CA CYS A 83 8.07 3.22 -10.63
C CYS A 83 8.86 2.42 -9.60
N ALA A 84 10.19 2.41 -9.77
CA ALA A 84 11.06 1.72 -8.82
C ALA A 84 11.04 2.47 -7.47
N TRP A 85 11.17 1.71 -6.38
CA TRP A 85 11.16 2.33 -5.06
C TRP A 85 12.31 3.32 -4.86
N GLN A 86 13.41 3.19 -5.63
CA GLN A 86 14.53 4.12 -5.59
C GLN A 86 14.19 5.48 -6.20
N ASP A 87 13.14 5.53 -7.03
CA ASP A 87 12.79 6.74 -7.77
C ASP A 87 11.77 7.61 -7.05
N VAL A 88 11.51 7.33 -5.77
CA VAL A 88 10.55 8.12 -4.98
C VAL A 88 11.11 9.53 -4.78
N PRO A 89 10.31 10.58 -5.08
CA PRO A 89 10.78 11.97 -4.90
C PRO A 89 11.12 12.27 -3.44
N GLU A 90 12.07 13.21 -3.24
CA GLU A 90 12.53 13.57 -1.90
C GLU A 90 11.40 14.10 -1.02
N SER A 91 10.47 14.88 -1.59
CA SER A 91 9.35 15.40 -0.83
C SER A 91 8.49 14.25 -0.29
N LYS A 92 8.32 13.18 -1.07
CA LYS A 92 7.58 12.01 -0.63
C LYS A 92 8.36 11.20 0.40
N LYS A 93 9.67 11.09 0.24
CA LYS A 93 10.50 10.41 1.23
C LYS A 93 10.36 11.07 2.61
N THR A 94 10.37 12.40 2.66
CA THR A 94 10.20 13.14 3.91
C THR A 94 8.84 12.84 4.53
N GLU A 95 7.79 12.88 3.72
CA GLU A 95 6.43 12.56 4.15
C GLU A 95 6.35 11.14 4.72
N PHE A 96 6.92 10.17 4.01
CA PHE A 96 6.86 8.76 4.39
C PHE A 96 7.64 8.47 5.66
N LYS A 97 8.78 9.15 5.86
CA LYS A 97 9.53 9.02 7.11
C LYS A 97 8.72 9.53 8.29
N ALA A 98 7.97 10.60 8.10
CA ALA A 98 7.10 11.14 9.15
C ALA A 98 5.96 10.17 9.47
N ILE A 99 5.37 9.54 8.46
CA ILE A 99 4.32 8.52 8.65
C ILE A 99 4.88 7.33 9.44
N ALA A 100 6.05 6.83 9.06
CA ALA A 100 6.67 5.72 9.75
C ALA A 100 6.96 6.08 11.22
N ALA A 101 7.46 7.28 11.48
CA ALA A 101 7.74 7.73 12.84
C ALA A 101 6.45 7.81 13.68
N ARG A 102 5.36 8.30 13.08
CA ARG A 102 4.06 8.38 13.75
C ARG A 102 3.57 6.99 14.16
N LEU A 103 3.68 6.03 13.24
CA LEU A 103 3.21 4.67 13.51
C LEU A 103 4.09 3.96 14.53
N ARG A 104 5.41 4.22 14.53
CA ARG A 104 6.28 3.66 15.56
C ARG A 104 5.85 4.12 16.95
N ARG A 105 5.46 5.39 17.08
CA ARG A 105 4.96 5.90 18.36
C ARG A 105 3.62 5.26 18.73
N LYS A 106 2.75 5.08 17.74
CA LYS A 106 1.42 4.50 17.98
C LYS A 106 1.52 3.05 18.46
N TYR A 107 2.46 2.29 17.93
CA TYR A 107 2.62 0.87 18.22
C TYR A 107 3.82 0.55 19.11
N ALA A 108 4.35 1.56 19.77
CA ALA A 108 5.47 1.36 20.68
C ALA A 108 5.07 0.52 21.91
#